data_5fa7ea36cab31a0c21019d0cdfb95cd6
#
_entry.id   5fa7ea36cab31a0c21019d0cdfb95cd6
#
_cell.length_a   1.000
_cell.length_b   1.000
_cell.length_c   1.000
_cell.angle_alpha   90.00
_cell.angle_beta   90.00
_cell.angle_gamma   90.00
#
_symmetry.space_group_name_H-M   'P 1'
#
loop_
_entity.id
_entity.type
_entity.pdbx_description
1 polymer ?
#
loop_
_entity_poly.entity_id
_entity_poly.type
_entity_poly.pdbx_seq_one_letter_code
_entity_poly.pdbx_strand_id
1 'polypeptide(L)'
;MIFGVGIGYREVEFNAFGMSQKDRGKRTDENLIAIKRLWNEDSVCMKGTHFELKDAVCWPKPIQKPHPPIWIGANADIALKRAAEHGDCWYINPHTTIKTLIKQVETYKGLLDKIRKPFPQEFPMRREAFVAKTKEEAMRLAGPFVAKKYASYHATGQSDQLPEGESLSGDFEALVGDRFLIGSPDEVAEQMIAINKKLGVNHLILSMEWAGMDKSTATDCMQLMAEEVLPKVKQAT
;
A
#
# COMPACT_ATOMS: atom_id res chain seq x y z
N MET A 1 4.22 -14.93 7.63
CA MET A 1 4.17 -13.51 8.10
C MET A 1 4.72 -12.63 7.00
N ILE A 2 4.19 -11.41 6.81
CA ILE A 2 4.69 -10.40 5.87
C ILE A 2 5.11 -9.19 6.70
N PHE A 3 6.27 -8.62 6.38
CA PHE A 3 6.77 -7.41 7.02
C PHE A 3 6.49 -6.18 6.16
N GLY A 4 5.42 -5.44 6.50
CA GLY A 4 5.06 -4.20 5.82
C GLY A 4 5.86 -3.00 6.31
N VAL A 5 6.41 -2.21 5.39
CA VAL A 5 7.26 -1.05 5.70
C VAL A 5 6.74 0.21 5.03
N GLY A 6 6.63 1.29 5.81
CA GLY A 6 6.40 2.65 5.34
C GLY A 6 7.37 3.62 6.02
N ILE A 7 7.74 4.69 5.32
CA ILE A 7 8.74 5.67 5.84
C ILE A 7 8.14 6.74 6.76
N GLY A 8 6.81 6.78 6.89
CA GLY A 8 6.12 7.84 7.61
C GLY A 8 6.04 9.18 6.83
N TYR A 9 5.09 10.04 7.20
CA TYR A 9 4.93 11.36 6.55
C TYR A 9 4.49 12.48 7.50
N ARG A 10 4.04 12.14 8.71
CA ARG A 10 3.51 13.14 9.65
C ARG A 10 4.65 13.70 10.51
N GLU A 11 4.95 14.98 10.33
CA GLU A 11 6.03 15.67 11.05
C GLU A 11 5.87 15.58 12.57
N VAL A 12 4.62 15.67 13.07
CA VAL A 12 4.33 15.57 14.51
C VAL A 12 4.81 14.24 15.10
N GLU A 13 4.75 13.15 14.35
CA GLU A 13 5.22 11.83 14.82
C GLU A 13 6.74 11.79 14.88
N PHE A 14 7.44 12.33 13.87
CA PHE A 14 8.91 12.44 13.91
C PHE A 14 9.39 13.30 15.06
N ASN A 15 8.77 14.44 15.29
CA ASN A 15 9.11 15.34 16.38
C ASN A 15 8.90 14.68 17.75
N ALA A 16 7.82 13.90 17.92
CA ALA A 16 7.54 13.17 19.15
C ALA A 16 8.64 12.14 19.50
N PHE A 17 9.31 11.58 18.49
CA PHE A 17 10.44 10.66 18.66
C PHE A 17 11.81 11.35 18.58
N GLY A 18 11.87 12.68 18.54
CA GLY A 18 13.13 13.44 18.43
C GLY A 18 13.88 13.18 17.12
N MET A 19 13.17 12.83 16.03
CA MET A 19 13.77 12.47 14.76
C MET A 19 13.47 13.52 13.69
N SER A 20 14.40 13.69 12.73
CA SER A 20 14.17 14.50 11.54
C SER A 20 13.39 13.73 10.48
N GLN A 21 12.31 14.32 10.01
CA GLN A 21 11.57 13.79 8.85
C GLN A 21 12.42 13.79 7.56
N LYS A 22 13.39 14.70 7.44
CA LYS A 22 14.24 14.83 6.24
C LYS A 22 15.08 13.58 5.99
N ASP A 23 15.50 12.90 7.06
CA ASP A 23 16.39 11.73 6.99
C ASP A 23 15.62 10.41 6.91
N ARG A 24 14.29 10.44 6.92
CA ARG A 24 13.43 9.23 7.00
C ARG A 24 13.78 8.18 5.94
N GLY A 25 14.08 8.61 4.71
CA GLY A 25 14.43 7.70 3.61
C GLY A 25 15.73 6.95 3.87
N LYS A 26 16.82 7.67 4.15
CA LYS A 26 18.15 7.10 4.44
C LYS A 26 18.11 6.21 5.69
N ARG A 27 17.43 6.67 6.74
CA ARG A 27 17.23 5.89 7.97
C ARG A 27 16.49 4.58 7.69
N THR A 28 15.45 4.61 6.84
CA THR A 28 14.72 3.39 6.47
C THR A 28 15.61 2.43 5.69
N ASP A 29 16.43 2.92 4.76
CA ASP A 29 17.35 2.09 3.99
C ASP A 29 18.36 1.39 4.91
N GLU A 30 18.99 2.13 5.85
CA GLU A 30 19.88 1.55 6.87
C GLU A 30 19.16 0.54 7.77
N ASN A 31 17.95 0.85 8.22
CA ASN A 31 17.15 -0.05 9.06
C ASN A 31 16.82 -1.36 8.33
N LEU A 32 16.44 -1.30 7.06
CA LEU A 32 16.13 -2.51 6.27
C LEU A 32 17.35 -3.42 6.10
N ILE A 33 18.53 -2.83 5.89
CA ILE A 33 19.78 -3.59 5.84
C ILE A 33 20.06 -4.25 7.20
N ALA A 34 19.96 -3.49 8.29
CA ALA A 34 20.18 -4.00 9.64
C ALA A 34 19.20 -5.12 10.01
N ILE A 35 17.90 -4.94 9.69
CA ILE A 35 16.85 -5.94 9.96
C ILE A 35 17.14 -7.25 9.22
N LYS A 36 17.47 -7.19 7.92
CA LYS A 36 17.80 -8.38 7.14
C LYS A 36 19.02 -9.12 7.69
N ARG A 37 20.07 -8.37 8.09
CA ARG A 37 21.24 -8.94 8.71
C ARG A 37 20.92 -9.60 10.06
N LEU A 38 20.19 -8.91 10.94
CA LEU A 38 19.78 -9.42 12.25
C LEU A 38 18.91 -10.68 12.13
N TRP A 39 18.11 -10.81 11.08
CA TRP A 39 17.30 -12.02 10.83
C TRP A 39 18.11 -13.21 10.34
N ASN A 40 19.25 -12.99 9.66
CA ASN A 40 20.02 -14.04 8.99
C ASN A 40 21.35 -14.36 9.67
N GLU A 41 22.00 -13.39 10.32
CA GLU A 41 23.32 -13.54 10.92
C GLU A 41 23.19 -13.77 12.43
N ASP A 42 24.09 -14.56 13.02
CA ASP A 42 24.08 -14.85 14.46
C ASP A 42 24.40 -13.62 15.28
N SER A 43 25.31 -12.77 14.81
CA SER A 43 25.69 -11.50 15.40
C SER A 43 25.97 -10.47 14.33
N VAL A 44 25.58 -9.22 14.55
CA VAL A 44 25.72 -8.13 13.59
C VAL A 44 26.52 -6.97 14.18
N CYS A 45 27.62 -6.66 13.51
CA CYS A 45 28.32 -5.40 13.66
C CYS A 45 28.05 -4.54 12.43
N MET A 46 27.48 -3.34 12.62
CA MET A 46 27.15 -2.42 11.54
C MET A 46 27.24 -0.98 12.06
N LYS A 47 27.96 -0.14 11.31
CA LYS A 47 28.02 1.30 11.57
C LYS A 47 27.31 2.01 10.43
N GLY A 48 26.19 2.67 10.75
CA GLY A 48 25.41 3.52 9.87
C GLY A 48 25.55 4.99 10.23
N THR A 49 24.78 5.83 9.53
CA THR A 49 24.68 7.27 9.85
C THR A 49 23.79 7.51 11.08
N HIS A 50 22.79 6.66 11.29
CA HIS A 50 21.73 6.88 12.27
C HIS A 50 21.87 6.00 13.52
N PHE A 51 22.67 4.95 13.46
CA PHE A 51 22.91 4.03 14.59
C PHE A 51 24.19 3.23 14.39
N GLU A 52 24.65 2.61 15.47
CA GLU A 52 25.74 1.65 15.46
C GLU A 52 25.30 0.38 16.18
N LEU A 53 25.51 -0.77 15.56
CA LEU A 53 25.32 -2.09 16.16
C LEU A 53 26.70 -2.70 16.44
N LYS A 54 26.87 -3.22 17.68
CA LYS A 54 28.06 -3.93 18.13
C LYS A 54 27.62 -5.27 18.70
N ASP A 55 28.01 -6.34 18.04
CA ASP A 55 27.67 -7.71 18.39
C ASP A 55 26.18 -7.91 18.72
N ALA A 56 25.33 -7.22 17.93
CA ALA A 56 23.89 -7.23 18.14
C ALA A 56 23.28 -8.56 17.71
N VAL A 57 22.44 -9.14 18.55
CA VAL A 57 21.79 -10.43 18.35
C VAL A 57 20.28 -10.26 18.31
N CYS A 58 19.60 -10.96 17.41
CA CYS A 58 18.13 -11.02 17.36
C CYS A 58 17.65 -12.47 17.48
N TRP A 59 16.89 -12.77 18.51
CA TRP A 59 16.28 -14.07 18.77
C TRP A 59 14.82 -13.92 19.21
N PRO A 60 13.92 -14.84 18.79
CA PRO A 60 14.17 -15.98 17.87
C PRO A 60 14.36 -15.52 16.43
N LYS A 61 15.08 -16.31 15.63
CA LYS A 61 15.23 -16.08 14.19
C LYS A 61 13.92 -16.40 13.46
N PRO A 62 13.62 -15.71 12.32
CA PRO A 62 12.47 -16.06 11.49
C PRO A 62 12.54 -17.49 10.98
N ILE A 63 11.38 -18.17 10.98
CA ILE A 63 11.23 -19.50 10.37
C ILE A 63 11.28 -19.39 8.83
N GLN A 64 10.68 -18.34 8.27
CA GLN A 64 10.69 -18.08 6.82
C GLN A 64 12.10 -17.76 6.34
N LYS A 65 12.51 -18.37 5.23
CA LYS A 65 13.85 -18.20 4.65
C LYS A 65 13.76 -17.57 3.26
N PRO A 66 14.68 -16.65 2.90
CA PRO A 66 15.79 -16.13 3.74
C PRO A 66 15.30 -15.24 4.90
N HIS A 67 14.12 -14.66 4.82
CA HIS A 67 13.43 -13.85 5.85
C HIS A 67 11.94 -13.71 5.48
N PRO A 68 11.09 -13.20 6.38
CA PRO A 68 9.72 -12.83 6.03
C PRO A 68 9.68 -11.87 4.85
N PRO A 69 8.78 -12.04 3.85
CA PRO A 69 8.67 -11.10 2.74
C PRO A 69 8.50 -9.67 3.22
N ILE A 70 9.27 -8.76 2.62
CA ILE A 70 9.28 -7.33 2.94
C ILE A 70 8.49 -6.58 1.86
N TRP A 71 7.34 -6.04 2.24
CA TRP A 71 6.51 -5.21 1.38
C TRP A 71 6.72 -3.73 1.69
N ILE A 72 7.18 -2.96 0.72
CA ILE A 72 7.47 -1.53 0.93
C ILE A 72 6.41 -0.67 0.26
N GLY A 73 5.71 0.12 1.08
CA GLY A 73 4.77 1.13 0.60
C GLY A 73 5.49 2.30 -0.08
N ALA A 74 5.11 2.61 -1.31
CA ALA A 74 5.68 3.70 -2.07
C ALA A 74 4.62 4.46 -2.86
N ASN A 75 4.75 5.80 -2.93
CA ASN A 75 3.93 6.67 -3.75
C ASN A 75 4.78 7.45 -4.77
N ALA A 76 5.94 7.97 -4.36
CA ALA A 76 6.84 8.73 -5.22
C ALA A 76 7.93 7.83 -5.85
N ASP A 77 8.50 8.24 -6.98
CA ASP A 77 9.50 7.46 -7.73
C ASP A 77 10.73 7.07 -6.91
N ILE A 78 11.20 7.97 -6.02
CA ILE A 78 12.31 7.66 -5.11
C ILE A 78 11.95 6.52 -4.13
N ALA A 79 10.68 6.42 -3.75
CA ALA A 79 10.20 5.34 -2.90
C ALA A 79 10.03 4.02 -3.68
N LEU A 80 9.70 4.08 -4.98
CA LEU A 80 9.71 2.92 -5.88
C LEU A 80 11.12 2.32 -5.99
N LYS A 81 12.14 3.18 -6.09
CA LYS A 81 13.54 2.72 -6.08
C LYS A 81 13.85 1.95 -4.81
N ARG A 82 13.47 2.48 -3.64
CA ARG A 82 13.63 1.78 -2.35
C ARG A 82 12.91 0.43 -2.33
N ALA A 83 11.69 0.37 -2.84
CA ALA A 83 10.93 -0.86 -2.92
C ALA A 83 11.61 -1.90 -3.82
N ALA A 84 12.20 -1.49 -4.94
CA ALA A 84 12.98 -2.37 -5.81
C ALA A 84 14.26 -2.87 -5.14
N GLU A 85 15.04 -2.00 -4.51
CA GLU A 85 16.36 -2.31 -3.94
C GLU A 85 16.26 -3.10 -2.62
N HIS A 86 15.36 -2.70 -1.73
CA HIS A 86 15.31 -3.22 -0.37
C HIS A 86 14.09 -4.09 -0.05
N GLY A 87 12.98 -3.99 -0.81
CA GLY A 87 11.79 -4.81 -0.62
C GLY A 87 11.82 -6.11 -1.41
N ASP A 88 10.93 -7.04 -1.10
CA ASP A 88 10.60 -8.18 -1.96
C ASP A 88 9.53 -7.79 -2.97
N CYS A 89 8.65 -6.85 -2.62
CA CYS A 89 7.76 -6.20 -3.56
C CYS A 89 7.39 -4.77 -3.15
N TRP A 90 6.91 -4.02 -4.12
CA TRP A 90 6.22 -2.75 -3.89
C TRP A 90 4.77 -3.01 -3.46
N TYR A 91 4.39 -2.47 -2.30
CA TYR A 91 3.00 -2.43 -1.83
C TYR A 91 2.33 -1.16 -2.36
N ILE A 92 1.36 -1.31 -3.26
CA ILE A 92 0.64 -0.17 -3.84
C ILE A 92 -0.38 0.37 -2.84
N ASN A 93 -0.18 1.63 -2.46
CA ASN A 93 -1.08 2.37 -1.57
C ASN A 93 -2.39 2.77 -2.29
N PRO A 94 -3.49 3.05 -1.55
CA PRO A 94 -4.80 3.32 -2.15
C PRO A 94 -4.95 4.74 -2.75
N HIS A 95 -3.93 5.60 -2.64
CA HIS A 95 -4.08 7.03 -2.86
C HIS A 95 -3.93 7.48 -4.32
N THR A 96 -3.23 6.70 -5.13
CA THR A 96 -2.87 7.05 -6.50
C THR A 96 -3.90 6.50 -7.49
N THR A 97 -4.20 7.27 -8.57
CA THR A 97 -5.10 6.85 -9.64
C THR A 97 -4.52 5.68 -10.44
N ILE A 98 -5.38 4.86 -11.04
CA ILE A 98 -4.94 3.75 -11.91
C ILE A 98 -4.13 4.29 -13.10
N LYS A 99 -4.51 5.44 -13.64
CA LYS A 99 -3.79 6.10 -14.74
C LYS A 99 -2.32 6.38 -14.37
N THR A 100 -2.07 6.89 -13.19
CA THR A 100 -0.70 7.15 -12.69
C THR A 100 0.02 5.85 -12.37
N LEU A 101 -0.69 4.88 -11.78
CA LEU A 101 -0.10 3.58 -11.44
C LEU A 101 0.40 2.80 -12.64
N ILE A 102 -0.25 2.89 -13.81
CA ILE A 102 0.25 2.26 -15.04
C ILE A 102 1.68 2.73 -15.34
N LYS A 103 1.93 4.04 -15.25
CA LYS A 103 3.28 4.62 -15.46
C LYS A 103 4.25 4.17 -14.38
N GLN A 104 3.81 4.16 -13.12
CA GLN A 104 4.65 3.76 -11.99
C GLN A 104 5.02 2.28 -12.03
N VAL A 105 4.13 1.40 -12.50
CA VAL A 105 4.45 -0.02 -12.69
C VAL A 105 5.55 -0.21 -13.74
N GLU A 106 5.50 0.53 -14.85
CA GLU A 106 6.57 0.49 -15.85
C GLU A 106 7.90 1.04 -15.28
N THR A 107 7.84 2.14 -14.50
CA THR A 107 9.01 2.65 -13.78
C THR A 107 9.59 1.59 -12.83
N TYR A 108 8.73 0.91 -12.06
CA TYR A 108 9.14 -0.13 -11.12
C TYR A 108 9.79 -1.33 -11.82
N LYS A 109 9.21 -1.80 -12.94
CA LYS A 109 9.81 -2.84 -13.78
C LYS A 109 11.21 -2.45 -14.25
N GLY A 110 11.36 -1.24 -14.80
CA GLY A 110 12.66 -0.73 -15.24
C GLY A 110 13.70 -0.61 -14.11
N LEU A 111 13.26 -0.34 -12.88
CA LEU A 111 14.15 -0.34 -11.70
C LEU A 111 14.60 -1.75 -11.32
N LEU A 112 13.70 -2.73 -11.38
CA LEU A 112 14.03 -4.14 -11.14
C LEU A 112 15.01 -4.67 -12.19
N ASP A 113 14.78 -4.36 -13.47
CA ASP A 113 15.66 -4.79 -14.57
C ASP A 113 17.08 -4.25 -14.40
N LYS A 114 17.25 -2.99 -13.99
CA LYS A 114 18.57 -2.38 -13.72
C LYS A 114 19.38 -3.14 -12.67
N ILE A 115 18.71 -3.72 -11.68
CA ILE A 115 19.35 -4.49 -10.60
C ILE A 115 19.27 -6.01 -10.84
N ARG A 116 18.76 -6.45 -12.00
CA ARG A 116 18.57 -7.86 -12.38
C ARG A 116 17.71 -8.65 -11.39
N LYS A 117 16.68 -8.02 -10.85
CA LYS A 117 15.73 -8.63 -9.93
C LYS A 117 14.44 -8.97 -10.69
N PRO A 118 13.90 -10.19 -10.58
CA PRO A 118 12.66 -10.55 -11.25
C PRO A 118 11.48 -9.75 -10.69
N PHE A 119 10.45 -9.58 -11.52
CA PHE A 119 9.18 -9.03 -11.05
C PHE A 119 8.59 -9.94 -9.96
N PRO A 120 8.03 -9.40 -8.87
CA PRO A 120 7.54 -10.21 -7.76
C PRO A 120 6.38 -11.12 -8.18
N GLN A 121 6.37 -12.35 -7.66
CA GLN A 121 5.28 -13.30 -7.89
C GLN A 121 3.97 -12.85 -7.24
N GLU A 122 4.06 -12.17 -6.09
CA GLU A 122 2.95 -11.58 -5.38
C GLU A 122 3.07 -10.06 -5.46
N PHE A 123 2.10 -9.42 -6.12
CA PHE A 123 2.10 -7.97 -6.34
C PHE A 123 0.87 -7.33 -5.69
N PRO A 124 1.01 -6.84 -4.45
CA PRO A 124 -0.10 -6.39 -3.62
C PRO A 124 -0.52 -4.96 -3.88
N MET A 125 -1.83 -4.73 -3.82
CA MET A 125 -2.44 -3.41 -3.89
C MET A 125 -3.52 -3.27 -2.83
N ARG A 126 -3.54 -2.15 -2.11
CA ARG A 126 -4.66 -1.78 -1.25
C ARG A 126 -5.63 -0.86 -1.98
N ARG A 127 -6.94 -1.08 -1.77
CA ARG A 127 -8.02 -0.18 -2.23
C ARG A 127 -9.10 -0.01 -1.18
N GLU A 128 -9.71 1.16 -1.17
CA GLU A 128 -11.00 1.36 -0.55
C GLU A 128 -12.04 0.66 -1.43
N ALA A 129 -12.88 -0.17 -0.84
CA ALA A 129 -13.88 -0.94 -1.58
C ALA A 129 -15.21 -0.94 -0.85
N PHE A 130 -16.30 -0.76 -1.58
CA PHE A 130 -17.64 -0.89 -1.03
C PHE A 130 -18.61 -1.37 -2.11
N VAL A 131 -19.40 -2.37 -1.77
CA VAL A 131 -20.38 -2.98 -2.66
C VAL A 131 -21.76 -2.85 -2.05
N ALA A 132 -22.71 -2.42 -2.84
CA ALA A 132 -24.14 -2.44 -2.54
C ALA A 132 -24.91 -2.89 -3.79
N LYS A 133 -26.25 -3.01 -3.70
CA LYS A 133 -27.07 -3.48 -4.84
C LYS A 133 -26.93 -2.59 -6.07
N THR A 134 -26.74 -1.29 -5.87
CA THR A 134 -26.47 -0.32 -6.95
C THR A 134 -25.32 0.60 -6.58
N LYS A 135 -24.74 1.24 -7.60
CA LYS A 135 -23.67 2.24 -7.40
C LYS A 135 -24.11 3.42 -6.56
N GLU A 136 -25.34 3.92 -6.79
CA GLU A 136 -25.90 5.04 -6.04
C GLU A 136 -26.04 4.70 -4.55
N GLU A 137 -26.46 3.48 -4.26
CA GLU A 137 -26.55 2.99 -2.89
C GLU A 137 -25.16 2.84 -2.25
N ALA A 138 -24.20 2.27 -2.97
CA ALA A 138 -22.83 2.14 -2.50
C ALA A 138 -22.19 3.51 -2.20
N MET A 139 -22.36 4.47 -3.08
CA MET A 139 -21.90 5.85 -2.89
C MET A 139 -22.58 6.54 -1.69
N ARG A 140 -23.88 6.35 -1.51
CA ARG A 140 -24.62 6.90 -0.37
C ARG A 140 -24.16 6.32 0.96
N LEU A 141 -23.89 5.03 1.02
CA LEU A 141 -23.49 4.32 2.24
C LEU A 141 -22.03 4.55 2.62
N ALA A 142 -21.10 4.47 1.67
CA ALA A 142 -19.66 4.60 1.92
C ALA A 142 -19.16 6.04 1.83
N GLY A 143 -19.74 6.85 0.95
CA GLY A 143 -19.24 8.17 0.58
C GLY A 143 -18.89 9.08 1.75
N PRO A 144 -19.80 9.31 2.72
CA PRO A 144 -19.52 10.20 3.84
C PRO A 144 -18.30 9.79 4.68
N PHE A 145 -18.08 8.50 4.86
CA PHE A 145 -16.97 7.96 5.67
C PHE A 145 -15.63 8.03 4.94
N VAL A 146 -15.64 7.65 3.66
CA VAL A 146 -14.44 7.72 2.81
C VAL A 146 -14.03 9.17 2.58
N ALA A 147 -14.99 10.07 2.30
CA ALA A 147 -14.73 11.50 2.15
C ALA A 147 -14.07 12.09 3.40
N LYS A 148 -14.62 11.80 4.58
CA LYS A 148 -14.04 12.24 5.87
C LYS A 148 -12.61 11.74 6.07
N LYS A 149 -12.33 10.47 5.74
CA LYS A 149 -10.99 9.88 5.81
C LYS A 149 -10.02 10.60 4.89
N TYR A 150 -10.40 10.83 3.64
CA TYR A 150 -9.53 11.46 2.65
C TYR A 150 -9.32 12.96 2.90
N ALA A 151 -10.33 13.65 3.42
CA ALA A 151 -10.17 15.02 3.92
C ALA A 151 -9.14 15.07 5.07
N SER A 152 -9.17 14.11 6.00
CA SER A 152 -8.17 14.01 7.06
C SER A 152 -6.77 13.71 6.50
N TYR A 153 -6.64 12.85 5.51
CA TYR A 153 -5.36 12.57 4.85
C TYR A 153 -4.79 13.81 4.16
N HIS A 154 -5.63 14.57 3.46
CA HIS A 154 -5.23 15.84 2.85
C HIS A 154 -4.74 16.83 3.93
N ALA A 155 -5.52 17.01 4.99
CA ALA A 155 -5.19 17.93 6.09
C ALA A 155 -3.90 17.56 6.85
N THR A 156 -3.50 16.29 6.83
CA THR A 156 -2.29 15.79 7.52
C THR A 156 -1.07 15.63 6.59
N GLY A 157 -1.11 16.18 5.35
CA GLY A 157 0.03 16.20 4.43
C GLY A 157 0.24 14.92 3.63
N GLN A 158 -0.75 14.01 3.57
CA GLN A 158 -0.64 12.81 2.72
C GLN A 158 -0.61 13.16 1.23
N SER A 159 -1.29 14.24 0.81
CA SER A 159 -1.27 14.71 -0.58
C SER A 159 0.13 15.07 -1.06
N ASP A 160 0.98 15.61 -0.18
CA ASP A 160 2.35 16.03 -0.51
C ASP A 160 3.29 14.83 -0.77
N GLN A 161 2.83 13.62 -0.47
CA GLN A 161 3.58 12.39 -0.69
C GLN A 161 3.20 11.68 -1.99
N LEU A 162 2.26 12.24 -2.75
CA LEU A 162 1.79 11.67 -4.01
C LEU A 162 2.66 12.12 -5.19
N PRO A 163 2.62 11.41 -6.32
CA PRO A 163 3.22 11.86 -7.56
C PRO A 163 2.67 13.21 -8.02
N GLU A 164 3.46 13.92 -8.82
CA GLU A 164 3.03 15.18 -9.43
C GLU A 164 1.71 15.01 -10.21
N GLY A 165 0.79 15.94 -10.01
CA GLY A 165 -0.55 15.92 -10.61
C GLY A 165 -1.59 15.08 -9.86
N GLU A 166 -1.21 14.39 -8.79
CA GLU A 166 -2.13 13.67 -7.91
C GLU A 166 -2.48 14.53 -6.68
N SER A 167 -3.74 14.48 -6.25
CA SER A 167 -4.20 15.16 -5.04
C SER A 167 -5.31 14.36 -4.36
N LEU A 168 -5.43 14.51 -3.05
CA LEU A 168 -6.56 14.01 -2.25
C LEU A 168 -7.56 15.12 -1.93
N SER A 169 -7.34 16.33 -2.44
CA SER A 169 -8.30 17.44 -2.36
C SER A 169 -9.34 17.31 -3.48
N GLY A 170 -10.55 17.81 -3.21
CA GLY A 170 -11.64 17.84 -4.19
C GLY A 170 -12.88 17.10 -3.74
N ASP A 171 -13.87 17.08 -4.61
CA ASP A 171 -15.12 16.39 -4.35
C ASP A 171 -14.93 14.88 -4.30
N PHE A 172 -15.66 14.23 -3.43
CA PHE A 172 -15.58 12.79 -3.25
C PHE A 172 -15.85 12.02 -4.55
N GLU A 173 -16.79 12.46 -5.36
CA GLU A 173 -17.10 11.84 -6.66
C GLU A 173 -15.90 11.85 -7.62
N ALA A 174 -15.15 12.96 -7.64
CA ALA A 174 -13.92 13.07 -8.43
C ALA A 174 -12.80 12.16 -7.90
N LEU A 175 -12.76 11.93 -6.59
CA LEU A 175 -11.78 11.03 -5.97
C LEU A 175 -12.07 9.55 -6.26
N VAL A 176 -13.35 9.17 -6.35
CA VAL A 176 -13.77 7.76 -6.51
C VAL A 176 -13.36 7.20 -7.88
N GLY A 177 -13.53 7.97 -8.95
CA GLY A 177 -13.60 7.50 -10.32
C GLY A 177 -12.44 6.61 -10.81
N ASP A 178 -11.23 6.79 -10.30
CA ASP A 178 -10.04 6.01 -10.73
C ASP A 178 -9.19 5.53 -9.53
N ARG A 179 -9.74 5.60 -8.30
CA ARG A 179 -9.01 5.20 -7.08
C ARG A 179 -9.69 4.12 -6.27
N PHE A 180 -11.03 4.12 -6.21
CA PHE A 180 -11.78 3.27 -5.29
C PHE A 180 -12.63 2.26 -6.03
N LEU A 181 -12.90 1.15 -5.38
CA LEU A 181 -13.77 0.07 -5.88
C LEU A 181 -15.14 0.23 -5.23
N ILE A 182 -15.95 1.19 -5.71
CA ILE A 182 -17.27 1.48 -5.16
C ILE A 182 -18.32 1.35 -6.25
N GLY A 183 -19.31 0.46 -6.04
CA GLY A 183 -20.35 0.23 -7.03
C GLY A 183 -21.23 -0.99 -6.74
N SER A 184 -21.95 -1.41 -7.76
CA SER A 184 -22.66 -2.69 -7.80
C SER A 184 -21.67 -3.87 -7.86
N PRO A 185 -22.10 -5.10 -7.60
CA PRO A 185 -21.25 -6.29 -7.69
C PRO A 185 -20.58 -6.45 -9.07
N ASP A 186 -21.30 -6.16 -10.14
CA ASP A 186 -20.74 -6.27 -11.50
C ASP A 186 -19.68 -5.21 -11.77
N GLU A 187 -19.96 -3.95 -11.45
CA GLU A 187 -19.01 -2.85 -11.62
C GLU A 187 -17.71 -3.07 -10.83
N VAL A 188 -17.82 -3.52 -9.58
CA VAL A 188 -16.63 -3.78 -8.74
C VAL A 188 -15.85 -4.98 -9.24
N ALA A 189 -16.50 -6.04 -9.69
CA ALA A 189 -15.82 -7.18 -10.31
C ALA A 189 -15.05 -6.77 -11.57
N GLU A 190 -15.68 -6.00 -12.48
CA GLU A 190 -15.02 -5.46 -13.68
C GLU A 190 -13.80 -4.59 -13.35
N GLN A 191 -13.92 -3.72 -12.33
CA GLN A 191 -12.81 -2.88 -11.86
C GLN A 191 -11.65 -3.73 -11.32
N MET A 192 -11.92 -4.76 -10.51
CA MET A 192 -10.90 -5.67 -9.98
C MET A 192 -10.18 -6.44 -11.10
N ILE A 193 -10.92 -6.95 -12.06
CA ILE A 193 -10.38 -7.63 -13.25
C ILE A 193 -9.53 -6.67 -14.08
N ALA A 194 -9.98 -5.44 -14.26
CA ALA A 194 -9.23 -4.42 -14.99
C ALA A 194 -7.92 -4.04 -14.29
N ILE A 195 -7.89 -3.97 -12.97
CA ILE A 195 -6.67 -3.75 -12.17
C ILE A 195 -5.67 -4.87 -12.41
N ASN A 196 -6.10 -6.12 -12.30
CA ASN A 196 -5.22 -7.27 -12.59
C ASN A 196 -4.63 -7.19 -14.01
N LYS A 197 -5.48 -6.99 -15.03
CA LYS A 197 -5.05 -6.93 -16.44
C LYS A 197 -4.12 -5.75 -16.75
N LYS A 198 -4.37 -4.57 -16.18
CA LYS A 198 -3.60 -3.35 -16.47
C LYS A 198 -2.30 -3.24 -15.67
N LEU A 199 -2.29 -3.72 -14.44
CA LEU A 199 -1.17 -3.51 -13.50
C LEU A 199 -0.43 -4.79 -13.15
N GLY A 200 -1.01 -5.97 -13.43
CA GLY A 200 -0.45 -7.25 -12.97
C GLY A 200 -0.65 -7.51 -11.47
N VAL A 201 -1.50 -6.71 -10.80
CA VAL A 201 -1.84 -6.90 -9.39
C VAL A 201 -2.62 -8.21 -9.22
N ASN A 202 -2.13 -9.08 -8.36
CA ASN A 202 -2.74 -10.38 -8.08
C ASN A 202 -3.08 -10.61 -6.60
N HIS A 203 -2.85 -9.59 -5.77
CA HIS A 203 -3.20 -9.60 -4.35
C HIS A 203 -3.88 -8.27 -3.98
N LEU A 204 -5.20 -8.27 -3.83
CA LEU A 204 -5.96 -7.08 -3.42
C LEU A 204 -6.25 -7.11 -1.91
N ILE A 205 -5.93 -6.01 -1.24
CA ILE A 205 -6.24 -5.78 0.17
C ILE A 205 -7.32 -4.70 0.23
N LEU A 206 -8.53 -5.09 0.64
CA LEU A 206 -9.70 -4.22 0.60
C LEU A 206 -10.00 -3.62 1.96
N SER A 207 -10.17 -2.30 2.00
CA SER A 207 -10.75 -1.59 3.15
C SER A 207 -12.22 -1.37 2.89
N MET A 208 -13.08 -2.03 3.66
CA MET A 208 -14.55 -2.02 3.50
C MET A 208 -15.29 -1.47 4.71
N GLU A 209 -14.55 -0.97 5.70
CA GLU A 209 -15.09 -0.37 6.93
C GLU A 209 -14.31 0.89 7.28
N TRP A 210 -15.00 1.91 7.78
CA TRP A 210 -14.41 3.18 8.21
C TRP A 210 -14.98 3.61 9.55
N ALA A 211 -14.22 4.43 10.27
CA ALA A 211 -14.60 4.95 11.58
C ALA A 211 -15.99 5.65 11.56
N GLY A 212 -16.90 5.13 12.36
CA GLY A 212 -18.28 5.61 12.47
C GLY A 212 -19.29 4.92 11.55
N MET A 213 -18.83 4.00 10.67
CA MET A 213 -19.74 3.16 9.90
C MET A 213 -20.40 2.13 10.81
N ASP A 214 -21.68 1.86 10.54
CA ASP A 214 -22.39 0.81 11.26
C ASP A 214 -21.89 -0.59 10.86
N LYS A 215 -21.72 -1.47 11.85
CA LYS A 215 -21.18 -2.80 11.65
C LYS A 215 -21.99 -3.65 10.68
N SER A 216 -23.32 -3.54 10.72
CA SER A 216 -24.20 -4.29 9.81
C SER A 216 -23.93 -3.87 8.35
N THR A 217 -23.81 -2.57 8.09
CA THR A 217 -23.50 -2.01 6.77
C THR A 217 -22.18 -2.55 6.22
N ALA A 218 -21.13 -2.62 7.05
CA ALA A 218 -19.85 -3.20 6.65
C ALA A 218 -19.97 -4.72 6.41
N THR A 219 -20.72 -5.44 7.24
CA THR A 219 -20.93 -6.88 7.10
C THR A 219 -21.69 -7.21 5.82
N ASP A 220 -22.75 -6.48 5.50
CA ASP A 220 -23.53 -6.66 4.28
C ASP A 220 -22.67 -6.43 3.02
N CYS A 221 -21.80 -5.40 3.05
CA CYS A 221 -20.82 -5.17 1.98
C CYS A 221 -19.85 -6.35 1.83
N MET A 222 -19.31 -6.88 2.93
CA MET A 222 -18.40 -8.03 2.90
C MET A 222 -19.09 -9.28 2.37
N GLN A 223 -20.34 -9.49 2.72
CA GLN A 223 -21.13 -10.62 2.24
C GLN A 223 -21.37 -10.52 0.74
N LEU A 224 -21.83 -9.38 0.22
CA LEU A 224 -21.99 -9.15 -1.23
C LEU A 224 -20.65 -9.31 -1.98
N MET A 225 -19.56 -8.81 -1.41
CA MET A 225 -18.23 -9.00 -1.97
C MET A 225 -17.90 -10.49 -2.11
N ALA A 226 -18.14 -11.27 -1.07
CA ALA A 226 -17.81 -12.70 -1.07
C ALA A 226 -18.72 -13.53 -1.98
N GLU A 227 -20.02 -13.24 -2.01
CA GLU A 227 -21.02 -14.05 -2.70
C GLU A 227 -21.19 -13.67 -4.18
N GLU A 228 -21.07 -12.38 -4.52
CA GLU A 228 -21.37 -11.90 -5.87
C GLU A 228 -20.16 -11.37 -6.64
N VAL A 229 -19.15 -10.79 -5.98
CA VAL A 229 -17.99 -10.19 -6.68
C VAL A 229 -16.87 -11.20 -6.86
N LEU A 230 -16.39 -11.82 -5.76
CA LEU A 230 -15.22 -12.71 -5.80
C LEU A 230 -15.38 -13.92 -6.74
N PRO A 231 -16.55 -14.55 -6.88
CA PRO A 231 -16.72 -15.64 -7.84
C PRO A 231 -16.50 -15.18 -9.29
N LYS A 232 -16.99 -13.98 -9.66
CA LYS A 232 -16.80 -13.40 -11.01
C LYS A 232 -15.32 -13.08 -11.28
N VAL A 233 -14.63 -12.50 -10.30
CA VAL A 233 -13.19 -12.21 -10.41
C VAL A 233 -12.40 -13.50 -10.59
N LYS A 234 -12.65 -14.53 -9.77
CA LYS A 234 -11.94 -15.82 -9.84
C LYS A 234 -12.15 -16.57 -11.14
N GLN A 235 -13.28 -16.35 -11.85
CA GLN A 235 -13.53 -16.97 -13.17
C GLN A 235 -12.76 -16.26 -14.28
N ALA A 236 -12.36 -15.01 -14.09
CA ALA A 236 -11.77 -14.16 -15.12
C ALA A 236 -10.24 -13.96 -14.98
N THR A 237 -9.67 -14.39 -13.85
CA THR A 237 -8.24 -14.29 -13.50
C THR A 237 -7.65 -15.66 -13.20
#